data_c751b74f34d30e7297a853a4cacc19b5
#
_entry.id   c751b74f34d30e7297a853a4cacc19b5
#
_cell.length_a   1.000
_cell.length_b   1.000
_cell.length_c   1.000
_cell.angle_alpha   90.00
_cell.angle_beta   90.00
_cell.angle_gamma   90.00
#
_symmetry.space_group_name_H-M   'P 1'
#
loop_
_entity.id
_entity.type
_entity.pdbx_description
1 polymer ?
#
loop_
_entity_poly.entity_id
_entity_poly.type
_entity_poly.pdbx_seq_one_letter_code
_entity_poly.pdbx_strand_id
1 'polypeptide(L)'
;MKFAIRGTCGADGAGLAETLRSEFQLYGLQVHCYCPATILSPGFDEEQKTKPQVTKDIEEGDEQKTPAQCAVHLLRGVERGRFLITDGLVGSLLRVTTSGSAPGHGVLVDTLLAVPARVCVGSD
;
A
#
# COMPACT_ATOMS: atom_id res chain seq x y z
N MET A 1 16.53 -11.70 8.58
CA MET A 1 16.24 -11.82 7.14
C MET A 1 14.97 -11.03 6.86
N LYS A 2 14.88 -10.33 5.74
CA LYS A 2 13.70 -9.49 5.41
C LYS A 2 12.99 -10.09 4.20
N PHE A 3 11.68 -10.24 4.29
CA PHE A 3 10.82 -10.71 3.21
C PHE A 3 9.90 -9.58 2.74
N ALA A 4 9.91 -9.28 1.46
CA ALA A 4 8.98 -8.32 0.88
C ALA A 4 7.97 -9.06 0.00
N ILE A 5 6.70 -8.90 0.30
CA ILE A 5 5.59 -9.41 -0.51
C ILE A 5 5.01 -8.25 -1.30
N ARG A 6 5.05 -8.35 -2.61
CA ARG A 6 4.30 -7.43 -3.48
C ARG A 6 2.89 -7.99 -3.62
N GLY A 7 1.91 -7.25 -3.12
CA GLY A 7 0.49 -7.54 -3.34
C GLY A 7 -0.20 -6.35 -3.97
N THR A 8 -1.26 -6.60 -4.73
CA THR A 8 -2.28 -5.58 -4.97
C THR A 8 -2.88 -5.23 -3.61
N CYS A 9 -3.24 -3.96 -3.38
CA CYS A 9 -3.89 -3.51 -2.13
C CYS A 9 -5.26 -4.17 -1.87
N GLY A 10 -5.54 -5.32 -2.47
CA GLY A 10 -6.70 -6.14 -2.17
C GLY A 10 -6.61 -6.79 -0.80
N ALA A 11 -7.74 -7.06 -0.20
CA ALA A 11 -7.87 -7.70 1.11
C ALA A 11 -7.06 -9.01 1.23
N ASP A 12 -6.96 -9.76 0.12
CA ASP A 12 -6.29 -11.06 0.06
C ASP A 12 -4.76 -10.94 0.26
N GLY A 13 -4.12 -9.96 -0.38
CA GLY A 13 -2.68 -9.74 -0.27
C GLY A 13 -2.25 -9.25 1.12
N ALA A 14 -3.04 -8.33 1.70
CA ALA A 14 -2.79 -7.82 3.04
C ALA A 14 -3.01 -8.89 4.10
N GLY A 15 -4.09 -9.68 4.01
CA GLY A 15 -4.38 -10.77 4.93
C GLY A 15 -3.30 -11.85 4.92
N LEU A 16 -2.81 -12.24 3.74
CA LEU A 16 -1.69 -13.17 3.64
C LEU A 16 -0.42 -12.60 4.29
N ALA A 17 -0.10 -11.33 4.05
CA ALA A 17 1.06 -10.68 4.63
C ALA A 17 0.97 -10.59 6.16
N GLU A 18 -0.20 -10.33 6.72
CA GLU A 18 -0.45 -10.31 8.17
C GLU A 18 -0.26 -11.70 8.79
N THR A 19 -0.81 -12.73 8.16
CA THR A 19 -0.64 -14.11 8.60
C THR A 19 0.83 -14.52 8.59
N LEU A 20 1.52 -14.30 7.48
CA LEU A 20 2.95 -14.61 7.38
C LEU A 20 3.78 -13.80 8.37
N ARG A 21 3.43 -12.54 8.62
CA ARG A 21 4.10 -11.72 9.62
C ARG A 21 3.98 -12.35 11.01
N SER A 22 2.79 -12.80 11.40
CA SER A 22 2.54 -13.41 12.70
C SER A 22 3.36 -14.69 12.90
N GLU A 23 3.44 -15.53 11.88
CA GLU A 23 4.21 -16.76 11.92
C GLU A 23 5.72 -16.51 11.89
N PHE A 24 6.17 -15.61 11.01
CA PHE A 24 7.60 -15.40 10.76
C PHE A 24 8.30 -14.60 11.87
N GLN A 25 7.55 -13.86 12.69
CA GLN A 25 8.11 -13.24 13.89
C GLN A 25 8.75 -14.25 14.84
N LEU A 26 8.23 -15.49 14.92
CA LEU A 26 8.79 -16.56 15.73
C LEU A 26 10.21 -16.95 15.27
N TYR A 27 10.51 -16.72 14.00
CA TYR A 27 11.82 -17.03 13.39
C TYR A 27 12.72 -15.80 13.23
N GLY A 28 12.34 -14.66 13.78
CA GLY A 28 13.08 -13.40 13.64
C GLY A 28 13.08 -12.84 12.21
N LEU A 29 12.11 -13.23 11.38
CA LEU A 29 11.95 -12.75 10.02
C LEU A 29 10.98 -11.55 9.99
N GLN A 30 11.35 -10.52 9.23
CA GLN A 30 10.49 -9.36 9.00
C GLN A 30 9.75 -9.52 7.67
N VAL A 31 8.43 -9.33 7.71
CA VAL A 31 7.56 -9.32 6.52
C VAL A 31 7.15 -7.89 6.21
N HIS A 32 7.24 -7.51 4.95
CA HIS A 32 6.85 -6.20 4.44
C HIS A 32 5.83 -6.40 3.32
N CYS A 33 4.73 -5.68 3.36
CA CYS A 33 3.72 -5.65 2.30
C CYS A 33 3.86 -4.33 1.54
N TYR A 34 4.07 -4.41 0.23
CA TYR A 34 4.18 -3.23 -0.63
C TYR A 34 2.95 -3.09 -1.52
N CYS A 35 2.28 -1.97 -1.38
CA CYS A 35 1.13 -1.57 -2.19
C CYS A 35 1.53 -0.37 -3.05
N PRO A 36 2.06 -0.60 -4.26
CA PRO A 36 2.42 0.48 -5.17
C PRO A 36 1.19 1.24 -5.68
N ALA A 37 1.36 2.52 -5.97
CA ALA A 37 0.48 3.26 -6.85
C ALA A 37 0.63 2.76 -8.30
N THR A 38 0.01 3.43 -9.25
CA THR A 38 0.11 3.07 -10.67
C THR A 38 1.56 3.08 -11.15
N ILE A 39 2.04 1.94 -11.65
CA ILE A 39 3.40 1.78 -12.17
C ILE A 39 3.37 1.87 -13.69
N LEU A 40 4.07 2.86 -14.25
CA LEU A 40 4.27 2.99 -15.69
C LEU A 40 5.13 1.83 -16.21
N SER A 41 4.50 0.88 -16.87
CA SER A 41 5.15 -0.31 -17.43
C SER A 41 4.46 -0.70 -18.75
N PRO A 42 5.13 -1.45 -19.63
CA PRO A 42 4.49 -1.96 -20.84
C PRO A 42 3.21 -2.77 -20.58
N GLY A 43 3.13 -3.46 -19.44
CA GLY A 43 1.93 -4.18 -19.01
C GLY A 43 0.77 -3.24 -18.66
N PHE A 44 1.07 -2.06 -18.11
CA PHE A 44 0.07 -1.03 -17.83
C PHE A 44 -0.57 -0.53 -19.13
N ASP A 45 0.22 -0.29 -20.18
CA ASP A 45 -0.29 0.14 -21.48
C ASP A 45 -1.24 -0.90 -22.11
N GLU A 46 -0.96 -2.18 -21.95
CA GLU A 46 -1.85 -3.25 -22.40
C GLU A 46 -3.13 -3.32 -21.56
N GLU A 47 -3.01 -3.19 -20.25
CA GLU A 47 -4.14 -3.16 -19.33
C GLU A 47 -5.09 -2.00 -19.63
N GLN A 48 -4.56 -0.82 -19.95
CA GLN A 48 -5.34 0.36 -20.29
C GLN A 48 -6.21 0.18 -21.56
N LYS A 49 -5.86 -0.73 -22.47
CA LYS A 49 -6.66 -0.99 -23.67
C LYS A 49 -7.98 -1.70 -23.36
N THR A 50 -8.00 -2.56 -22.36
CA THR A 50 -9.14 -3.39 -21.97
C THR A 50 -9.90 -2.88 -20.75
N LYS A 51 -9.33 -1.90 -20.02
CA LYS A 51 -9.88 -1.38 -18.77
C LYS A 51 -11.17 -0.57 -18.99
N PRO A 52 -12.23 -0.79 -18.20
CA PRO A 52 -13.45 0.01 -18.25
C PRO A 52 -13.18 1.50 -17.97
N GLN A 53 -13.97 2.40 -18.59
CA GLN A 53 -13.78 3.84 -18.44
C GLN A 53 -13.89 4.29 -16.98
N VAL A 54 -14.86 3.77 -16.23
CA VAL A 54 -15.05 4.09 -14.81
C VAL A 54 -13.78 3.83 -13.98
N THR A 55 -13.06 2.74 -14.27
CA THR A 55 -11.81 2.43 -13.58
C THR A 55 -10.71 3.42 -13.93
N LYS A 56 -10.65 3.86 -15.20
CA LYS A 56 -9.69 4.88 -15.65
C LYS A 56 -9.93 6.21 -14.94
N ASP A 57 -11.18 6.62 -14.83
CA ASP A 57 -11.57 7.89 -14.18
C ASP A 57 -11.19 7.90 -12.69
N ILE A 58 -11.29 6.74 -12.01
CA ILE A 58 -10.86 6.60 -10.62
C ILE A 58 -9.32 6.68 -10.50
N GLU A 59 -8.61 6.11 -11.44
CA GLU A 59 -7.14 6.07 -11.45
C GLU A 59 -6.49 7.36 -11.97
N GLU A 60 -7.23 8.24 -12.66
CA GLU A 60 -6.72 9.53 -13.13
C GLU A 60 -6.18 10.41 -12.00
N GLY A 61 -6.69 10.24 -10.78
CA GLY A 61 -6.21 10.90 -9.58
C GLY A 61 -4.99 10.26 -8.93
N ASP A 62 -4.53 9.11 -9.43
CA ASP A 62 -3.47 8.35 -8.80
C ASP A 62 -2.08 8.81 -9.30
N GLU A 63 -1.13 8.85 -8.38
CA GLU A 63 0.24 9.25 -8.68
C GLU A 63 0.95 8.17 -9.48
N GLN A 64 1.24 8.45 -10.75
CA GLN A 64 1.94 7.52 -11.63
C GLN A 64 3.44 7.54 -11.33
N LYS A 65 4.05 6.38 -11.14
CA LYS A 65 5.48 6.23 -10.81
C LYS A 65 6.20 5.32 -11.78
N THR A 66 7.47 5.65 -12.02
CA THR A 66 8.34 4.75 -12.77
C THR A 66 8.73 3.53 -11.93
N PRO A 67 9.05 2.37 -12.53
CA PRO A 67 9.50 1.19 -11.79
C PRO A 67 10.71 1.46 -10.89
N ALA A 68 11.63 2.32 -11.32
CA ALA A 68 12.81 2.71 -10.53
C ALA A 68 12.42 3.49 -9.27
N GLN A 69 11.48 4.43 -9.37
CA GLN A 69 10.98 5.18 -8.20
C GLN A 69 10.28 4.25 -7.20
N CYS A 70 9.47 3.31 -7.70
CA CYS A 70 8.82 2.31 -6.86
C CYS A 70 9.82 1.42 -6.13
N ALA A 71 10.89 0.98 -6.81
CA ALA A 71 11.95 0.18 -6.20
C ALA A 71 12.67 0.93 -5.07
N VAL A 72 13.03 2.19 -5.29
CA VAL A 72 13.67 3.03 -4.27
C VAL A 72 12.73 3.23 -3.07
N HIS A 73 11.45 3.45 -3.32
CA HIS A 73 10.46 3.64 -2.26
C HIS A 73 10.27 2.37 -1.42
N LEU A 74 10.17 1.22 -2.08
CA LEU A 74 10.12 -0.08 -1.43
C LEU A 74 11.34 -0.30 -0.53
N LEU A 75 12.55 -0.10 -1.06
CA LEU A 75 13.79 -0.30 -0.31
C LEU A 75 13.84 0.57 0.95
N ARG A 76 13.52 1.86 0.82
CA ARG A 76 13.45 2.79 1.96
C ARG A 76 12.42 2.34 3.00
N GLY A 77 11.27 1.81 2.56
CA GLY A 77 10.26 1.28 3.46
C GLY A 77 10.74 0.05 4.23
N VAL A 78 11.41 -0.86 3.54
CA VAL A 78 12.02 -2.07 4.14
C VAL A 78 13.14 -1.71 5.11
N GLU A 79 14.02 -0.77 4.77
CA GLU A 79 15.09 -0.28 5.64
C GLU A 79 14.54 0.31 6.94
N ARG A 80 13.43 1.04 6.86
CA ARG A 80 12.73 1.63 8.01
C ARG A 80 11.90 0.62 8.81
N GLY A 81 11.86 -0.65 8.40
CA GLY A 81 11.11 -1.70 9.07
C GLY A 81 9.59 -1.56 8.98
N ARG A 82 9.07 -0.83 8.00
CA ARG A 82 7.64 -0.63 7.84
C ARG A 82 6.97 -1.91 7.36
N PHE A 83 5.91 -2.35 8.02
CA PHE A 83 5.14 -3.51 7.59
C PHE A 83 4.39 -3.22 6.28
N LEU A 84 3.57 -2.18 6.26
CA LEU A 84 2.81 -1.77 5.09
C LEU A 84 3.49 -0.55 4.46
N ILE A 85 3.95 -0.71 3.23
CA ILE A 85 4.62 0.32 2.43
C ILE A 85 3.66 0.71 1.31
N THR A 86 3.18 1.94 1.32
CA THR A 86 2.24 2.47 0.34
C THR A 86 2.85 3.65 -0.38
N ASP A 87 2.50 3.84 -1.64
CA ASP A 87 2.86 4.99 -2.44
C ASP A 87 1.72 6.01 -2.49
N GLY A 88 2.08 7.28 -2.48
CA GLY A 88 1.13 8.39 -2.61
C GLY A 88 0.28 8.67 -1.38
N LEU A 89 -0.50 9.74 -1.48
CA LEU A 89 -1.40 10.21 -0.42
C LEU A 89 -2.59 9.26 -0.24
N VAL A 90 -3.19 8.83 -1.35
CA VAL A 90 -4.37 7.93 -1.36
C VAL A 90 -4.03 6.60 -0.70
N GLY A 91 -2.90 5.99 -1.06
CA GLY A 91 -2.41 4.76 -0.43
C GLY A 91 -2.17 4.93 1.08
N SER A 92 -1.66 6.09 1.50
CA SER A 92 -1.45 6.41 2.92
C SER A 92 -2.76 6.57 3.68
N LEU A 93 -3.77 7.19 3.09
CA LEU A 93 -5.11 7.34 3.66
C LEU A 93 -5.82 5.98 3.78
N LEU A 94 -5.78 5.17 2.71
CA LEU A 94 -6.34 3.82 2.72
C LEU A 94 -5.67 2.94 3.79
N ARG A 95 -4.36 3.05 3.94
CA ARG A 95 -3.63 2.35 5.00
C ARG A 95 -4.19 2.66 6.39
N VAL A 96 -4.48 3.92 6.68
CA VAL A 96 -4.99 4.34 8.00
C VAL A 96 -6.43 3.86 8.22
N THR A 97 -7.27 3.91 7.18
CA THR A 97 -8.68 3.49 7.27
C THR A 97 -8.85 1.98 7.34
N THR A 98 -7.93 1.21 6.75
CA THR A 98 -7.97 -0.26 6.68
C THR A 98 -6.98 -0.96 7.60
N SER A 99 -6.25 -0.21 8.43
CA SER A 99 -5.24 -0.75 9.35
C SER A 99 -5.89 -1.49 10.53
N GLY A 100 -6.38 -2.70 10.30
CA GLY A 100 -6.91 -3.57 11.37
C GLY A 100 -5.87 -3.86 12.47
N SER A 101 -5.26 -5.05 12.44
CA SER A 101 -4.19 -5.46 13.36
C SER A 101 -2.78 -5.02 12.92
N ALA A 102 -2.65 -4.37 11.76
CA ALA A 102 -1.36 -3.94 11.24
C ALA A 102 -0.72 -2.85 12.10
N PRO A 103 0.59 -2.92 12.38
CA PRO A 103 1.27 -1.91 13.19
C PRO A 103 1.31 -0.57 12.46
N GLY A 104 0.85 0.49 13.16
CA GLY A 104 0.92 1.87 12.67
C GLY A 104 2.36 2.38 12.54
N HIS A 105 2.54 3.44 11.77
CA HIS A 105 3.86 4.10 11.61
C HIS A 105 4.19 5.09 12.73
N GLY A 106 3.20 5.43 13.55
CA GLY A 106 3.31 6.36 14.67
C GLY A 106 1.94 6.96 15.00
N VAL A 107 1.61 7.02 16.27
CA VAL A 107 0.30 7.45 16.77
C VAL A 107 -0.07 8.85 16.25
N LEU A 108 0.88 9.78 16.20
CA LEU A 108 0.65 11.15 15.74
C LEU A 108 0.32 11.22 14.24
N VAL A 109 1.08 10.50 13.40
CA VAL A 109 0.87 10.50 11.94
C VAL A 109 -0.44 9.82 11.59
N ASP A 110 -0.72 8.68 12.21
CA ASP A 110 -1.94 7.93 11.97
C ASP A 110 -3.18 8.69 12.47
N THR A 111 -3.08 9.42 13.59
CA THR A 111 -4.17 10.28 14.10
C THR A 111 -4.42 11.48 13.18
N LEU A 112 -3.37 12.15 12.70
CA LEU A 112 -3.50 13.28 11.79
C LEU A 112 -4.12 12.89 10.44
N LEU A 113 -3.84 11.69 9.95
CA LEU A 113 -4.40 11.17 8.70
C LEU A 113 -5.80 10.56 8.89
N ALA A 114 -6.12 10.04 10.07
CA ALA A 114 -7.42 9.43 10.35
C ALA A 114 -8.56 10.46 10.41
N VAL A 115 -8.30 11.69 10.84
CA VAL A 115 -9.32 12.75 10.94
C VAL A 115 -9.88 13.12 9.58
N PRO A 116 -9.08 13.50 8.56
CA PRO A 116 -9.63 13.81 7.24
C PRO A 116 -10.22 12.59 6.52
N ALA A 117 -9.66 11.39 6.74
CA ALA A 117 -10.17 10.17 6.14
C ALA A 117 -11.60 9.83 6.63
N ARG A 118 -11.89 10.02 7.92
CA ARG A 118 -13.24 9.81 8.48
C ARG A 118 -14.24 10.85 8.00
N VAL A 119 -13.83 12.08 7.75
CA VAL A 119 -14.69 13.15 7.21
C VAL A 119 -15.07 12.83 5.76
N CYS A 120 -14.18 12.29 4.94
CA CYS A 120 -14.48 11.91 3.57
C CYS A 120 -15.42 10.69 3.45
N VAL A 121 -15.37 9.75 4.41
CA VAL A 121 -16.19 8.52 4.40
C VAL A 121 -17.56 8.73 5.08
N GLY A 122 -17.71 9.75 5.92
CA GLY A 122 -18.91 10.03 6.70
C GLY A 122 -19.86 11.06 6.10
N SER A 123 -19.75 11.41 4.81
CA SER A 123 -20.60 12.40 4.13
C SER A 123 -21.70 11.77 3.26
N ASP A 124 -22.32 10.71 3.73
CA ASP A 124 -23.56 10.16 3.16
C ASP A 124 -24.72 10.32 4.14
#